data_3188494b07fc38e90e94a77cb2ca40c1
#
_entry.id   3188494b07fc38e90e94a77cb2ca40c1
#
_cell.length_a   1.000
_cell.length_b   1.000
_cell.length_c   1.000
_cell.angle_alpha   90.00
_cell.angle_beta   90.00
_cell.angle_gamma   90.00
#
_symmetry.space_group_name_H-M   'P 1'
#
loop_
_entity.id
_entity.type
_entity.pdbx_description
1 polymer ?
#
loop_
_entity_poly.entity_id
_entity_poly.type
_entity_poly.pdbx_seq_one_letter_code
_entity_poly.pdbx_strand_id
1 'polypeptide(L)'
;VTDSFTYTVSDVSNTDTANLIITVIGVNDTPVADAETNSVDASQTLTVTDGTDDVLHGDTDADASASLTVSSIVATTASGSATTVNPGTTYNSGYTSVTGSYGTLRIGSDGTYQYIANSSAGTDVFTYTLFDGSATHTATLTITVNSTNNAPTASDSTVYINENNQVSSAGDRTPSN
;
A
#
# COMPACT_ATOMS: atom_id res chain seq x y z
N VAL A 1 -17.40 -22.61 -19.35
CA VAL A 1 -18.34 -23.68 -18.98
C VAL A 1 -18.83 -24.34 -20.24
N THR A 2 -18.98 -25.68 -20.23
CA THR A 2 -19.46 -26.46 -21.38
C THR A 2 -20.67 -27.26 -20.96
N ASP A 3 -21.79 -27.09 -21.69
CA ASP A 3 -22.99 -27.88 -21.57
C ASP A 3 -23.11 -28.84 -22.78
N SER A 4 -23.61 -30.04 -22.53
CA SER A 4 -23.84 -31.05 -23.57
C SER A 4 -25.25 -31.55 -23.49
N PHE A 5 -25.95 -31.46 -24.64
CA PHE A 5 -27.31 -31.90 -24.80
C PHE A 5 -27.35 -33.01 -25.85
N THR A 6 -27.90 -34.17 -25.50
CA THR A 6 -28.14 -35.25 -26.47
C THR A 6 -29.48 -35.03 -27.15
N TYR A 7 -29.51 -35.02 -28.47
CA TYR A 7 -30.76 -35.00 -29.24
C TYR A 7 -30.90 -36.24 -30.16
N THR A 8 -32.10 -36.62 -30.39
CA THR A 8 -32.43 -37.77 -31.22
C THR A 8 -33.16 -37.29 -32.47
N VAL A 9 -32.69 -37.72 -33.64
CA VAL A 9 -33.40 -37.56 -34.90
C VAL A 9 -34.08 -38.87 -35.27
N SER A 10 -35.26 -38.80 -35.86
CA SER A 10 -36.02 -39.97 -36.24
C SER A 10 -36.60 -39.79 -37.62
N ASP A 11 -36.49 -40.78 -38.50
CA ASP A 11 -37.39 -40.99 -39.61
C ASP A 11 -38.49 -41.97 -39.18
N VAL A 12 -39.36 -42.40 -40.01
CA VAL A 12 -40.50 -43.28 -39.63
C VAL A 12 -40.05 -44.65 -39.10
N SER A 13 -38.79 -45.06 -39.37
CA SER A 13 -38.31 -46.43 -39.13
C SER A 13 -37.08 -46.53 -38.22
N ASN A 14 -36.29 -45.49 -38.18
CA ASN A 14 -34.97 -45.48 -37.45
C ASN A 14 -34.79 -44.20 -36.63
N THR A 15 -33.93 -44.29 -35.66
CA THR A 15 -33.49 -43.17 -34.82
C THR A 15 -31.96 -43.10 -34.76
N ASP A 16 -31.41 -41.92 -34.71
CA ASP A 16 -29.98 -41.67 -34.45
C ASP A 16 -29.84 -40.56 -33.42
N THR A 17 -28.75 -40.58 -32.66
CA THR A 17 -28.48 -39.62 -31.57
C THR A 17 -27.19 -38.89 -31.81
N ALA A 18 -27.19 -37.58 -31.52
CA ALA A 18 -25.98 -36.76 -31.49
C ALA A 18 -25.99 -35.77 -30.31
N ASN A 19 -24.83 -35.18 -30.03
CA ASN A 19 -24.69 -34.21 -28.97
C ASN A 19 -24.57 -32.80 -29.56
N LEU A 20 -25.31 -31.86 -28.97
CA LEU A 20 -25.09 -30.43 -29.10
C LEU A 20 -24.21 -30.01 -27.94
N ILE A 21 -23.00 -29.49 -28.23
CA ILE A 21 -22.05 -28.98 -27.23
C ILE A 21 -22.08 -27.45 -27.35
N ILE A 22 -22.42 -26.79 -26.23
CA ILE A 22 -22.40 -25.34 -26.10
C ILE A 22 -21.28 -24.98 -25.14
N THR A 23 -20.29 -24.22 -25.61
CA THR A 23 -19.20 -23.69 -24.77
C THR A 23 -19.44 -22.21 -24.53
N VAL A 24 -19.61 -21.84 -23.27
CA VAL A 24 -19.66 -20.44 -22.83
C VAL A 24 -18.23 -20.03 -22.44
N ILE A 25 -17.69 -19.07 -23.16
CA ILE A 25 -16.38 -18.49 -22.89
C ILE A 25 -16.60 -17.24 -22.04
N GLY A 26 -15.98 -17.16 -20.86
CA GLY A 26 -15.95 -15.95 -20.04
C GLY A 26 -15.16 -14.84 -20.73
N VAL A 27 -15.57 -13.62 -20.51
CA VAL A 27 -14.81 -12.41 -20.87
C VAL A 27 -14.25 -11.88 -19.57
N ASN A 28 -12.99 -11.40 -19.57
CA ASN A 28 -12.37 -10.81 -18.39
C ASN A 28 -13.12 -9.54 -17.97
N ASP A 29 -13.52 -9.47 -16.72
CA ASP A 29 -14.00 -8.26 -16.08
C ASP A 29 -12.81 -7.44 -15.54
N THR A 30 -13.00 -6.15 -15.32
CA THR A 30 -11.95 -5.28 -14.75
C THR A 30 -12.01 -5.38 -13.22
N PRO A 31 -10.86 -5.53 -12.53
CA PRO A 31 -10.84 -5.55 -11.08
C PRO A 31 -11.29 -4.21 -10.50
N VAL A 32 -11.75 -4.21 -9.27
CA VAL A 32 -12.17 -3.03 -8.51
C VAL A 32 -11.26 -2.87 -7.30
N ALA A 33 -10.45 -1.83 -7.33
CA ALA A 33 -9.60 -1.44 -6.20
C ALA A 33 -10.30 -0.41 -5.33
N ASP A 34 -10.18 -0.53 -4.00
CA ASP A 34 -10.61 0.46 -3.03
C ASP A 34 -9.40 1.15 -2.35
N ALA A 35 -9.67 2.20 -1.58
CA ALA A 35 -8.60 3.04 -1.03
C ALA A 35 -8.28 2.64 0.41
N GLU A 36 -6.97 2.52 0.71
CA GLU A 36 -6.45 2.15 2.00
C GLU A 36 -5.89 3.34 2.78
N THR A 37 -6.03 3.30 4.11
CA THR A 37 -5.48 4.31 5.02
C THR A 37 -4.76 3.66 6.19
N ASN A 38 -3.62 4.25 6.58
CA ASN A 38 -2.90 3.82 7.77
C ASN A 38 -2.15 4.99 8.42
N SER A 39 -1.58 4.77 9.61
CA SER A 39 -0.82 5.81 10.30
C SER A 39 0.39 5.24 11.04
N VAL A 40 1.39 6.09 11.25
CA VAL A 40 2.62 5.76 11.98
C VAL A 40 3.16 7.02 12.64
N ASP A 41 3.87 6.89 13.75
CA ASP A 41 4.54 8.02 14.38
C ASP A 41 5.83 8.38 13.64
N ALA A 42 6.20 9.67 13.65
CA ALA A 42 7.44 10.14 13.06
C ALA A 42 8.64 9.36 13.59
N SER A 43 9.59 9.03 12.70
CA SER A 43 10.77 8.21 12.96
C SER A 43 10.49 6.75 13.34
N GLN A 44 9.26 6.27 13.17
CA GLN A 44 8.87 4.87 13.37
C GLN A 44 8.70 4.14 12.04
N THR A 45 8.55 2.83 12.12
CA THR A 45 8.30 1.97 10.97
C THR A 45 6.97 1.25 11.14
N LEU A 46 6.10 1.39 10.15
CA LEU A 46 4.87 0.61 10.00
C LEU A 46 5.18 -0.60 9.11
N THR A 47 4.73 -1.77 9.51
CA THR A 47 4.85 -2.99 8.69
C THR A 47 3.51 -3.70 8.64
N VAL A 48 3.04 -3.97 7.42
CA VAL A 48 1.80 -4.68 7.12
C VAL A 48 2.14 -5.94 6.34
N THR A 49 1.82 -7.11 6.90
CA THR A 49 2.39 -8.40 6.48
C THR A 49 1.41 -9.39 5.90
N ASP A 50 0.12 -9.12 5.95
CA ASP A 50 -0.91 -10.05 5.47
C ASP A 50 -2.24 -9.35 5.18
N GLY A 51 -3.14 -10.08 4.53
CA GLY A 51 -4.35 -9.66 3.87
C GLY A 51 -5.46 -9.03 4.71
N THR A 52 -5.20 -8.53 5.92
CA THR A 52 -6.22 -7.82 6.72
C THR A 52 -6.10 -6.31 6.63
N ASP A 53 -4.90 -5.78 6.31
CA ASP A 53 -4.63 -4.34 6.25
C ASP A 53 -3.66 -3.99 5.11
N ASP A 54 -3.34 -4.94 4.21
CA ASP A 54 -2.50 -4.70 3.04
C ASP A 54 -3.28 -3.92 1.95
N VAL A 55 -2.60 -3.52 0.89
CA VAL A 55 -3.26 -2.70 -0.15
C VAL A 55 -4.20 -3.50 -1.05
N LEU A 56 -4.28 -4.82 -0.93
CA LEU A 56 -5.22 -5.67 -1.66
C LEU A 56 -6.45 -6.03 -0.82
N HIS A 57 -6.47 -5.63 0.46
CA HIS A 57 -7.62 -5.86 1.32
C HIS A 57 -8.84 -5.09 0.78
N GLY A 58 -9.97 -5.79 0.59
CA GLY A 58 -11.20 -5.19 0.05
C GLY A 58 -11.24 -5.09 -1.48
N ASP A 59 -10.12 -5.22 -2.17
CA ASP A 59 -10.08 -5.27 -3.62
C ASP A 59 -10.83 -6.52 -4.15
N THR A 60 -11.57 -6.37 -5.22
CA THR A 60 -12.43 -7.43 -5.75
C THR A 60 -12.32 -7.58 -7.26
N ASP A 61 -12.69 -8.77 -7.74
CA ASP A 61 -12.89 -9.05 -9.15
C ASP A 61 -14.15 -9.93 -9.33
N ALA A 62 -14.86 -9.72 -10.45
CA ALA A 62 -16.03 -10.52 -10.77
C ALA A 62 -15.65 -11.92 -11.30
N ASP A 63 -14.43 -12.08 -11.81
CA ASP A 63 -13.89 -13.35 -12.28
C ASP A 63 -13.44 -14.23 -11.12
N ALA A 64 -14.10 -15.35 -10.89
CA ALA A 64 -13.91 -16.23 -9.73
C ALA A 64 -12.50 -16.83 -9.58
N SER A 65 -11.63 -16.70 -10.57
CA SER A 65 -10.25 -17.19 -10.59
C SER A 65 -9.22 -16.08 -10.74
N ALA A 66 -9.61 -14.81 -10.67
CA ALA A 66 -8.69 -13.68 -10.74
C ALA A 66 -7.69 -13.73 -9.59
N SER A 67 -6.42 -13.51 -9.89
CA SER A 67 -5.35 -13.37 -8.90
C SER A 67 -4.92 -11.91 -8.89
N LEU A 68 -5.39 -11.17 -7.89
CA LEU A 68 -5.12 -9.75 -7.76
C LEU A 68 -3.70 -9.50 -7.28
N THR A 69 -3.00 -8.55 -7.91
CA THR A 69 -1.64 -8.17 -7.58
C THR A 69 -1.42 -6.68 -7.76
N VAL A 70 -0.45 -6.12 -7.03
CA VAL A 70 0.05 -4.76 -7.30
C VAL A 70 1.06 -4.81 -8.44
N SER A 71 0.80 -4.09 -9.53
CA SER A 71 1.68 -4.03 -10.71
C SER A 71 2.52 -2.76 -10.80
N SER A 72 2.07 -1.66 -10.21
CA SER A 72 2.85 -0.41 -10.13
C SER A 72 2.43 0.46 -8.94
N ILE A 73 3.31 1.40 -8.58
CA ILE A 73 3.13 2.34 -7.47
C ILE A 73 3.67 3.73 -7.83
N VAL A 74 2.99 4.77 -7.38
CA VAL A 74 3.39 6.18 -7.56
C VAL A 74 3.35 6.88 -6.21
N ALA A 75 4.40 7.61 -5.84
CA ALA A 75 4.36 8.57 -4.73
C ALA A 75 3.65 9.86 -5.18
N THR A 76 2.34 9.92 -5.06
CA THR A 76 1.50 11.01 -5.59
C THR A 76 1.79 12.33 -4.90
N THR A 77 1.93 12.35 -3.56
CA THR A 77 2.26 13.55 -2.78
C THR A 77 3.63 14.12 -3.15
N ALA A 78 4.60 13.27 -3.46
CA ALA A 78 5.94 13.67 -3.85
C ALA A 78 6.09 13.94 -5.35
N SER A 79 5.00 13.94 -6.13
CA SER A 79 5.00 14.09 -7.59
C SER A 79 5.93 13.08 -8.30
N GLY A 80 5.99 11.87 -7.76
CA GLY A 80 6.80 10.77 -8.31
C GLY A 80 6.26 10.24 -9.64
N SER A 81 7.10 9.48 -10.33
CA SER A 81 6.69 8.70 -11.51
C SER A 81 6.28 7.28 -11.11
N ALA A 82 5.47 6.65 -11.94
CA ALA A 82 5.08 5.26 -11.74
C ALA A 82 6.31 4.34 -11.76
N THR A 83 6.40 3.50 -10.75
CA THR A 83 7.46 2.50 -10.59
C THR A 83 6.81 1.11 -10.64
N THR A 84 7.35 0.22 -11.47
CA THR A 84 6.87 -1.15 -11.60
C THR A 84 7.12 -1.93 -10.32
N VAL A 85 6.12 -2.70 -9.90
CA VAL A 85 6.24 -3.71 -8.84
C VAL A 85 6.37 -5.08 -9.51
N ASN A 86 7.46 -5.79 -9.24
CA ASN A 86 7.72 -7.08 -9.89
C ASN A 86 6.81 -8.18 -9.32
N PRO A 87 6.30 -9.09 -10.16
CA PRO A 87 5.48 -10.21 -9.70
C PRO A 87 6.22 -11.13 -8.71
N GLY A 88 5.48 -11.71 -7.77
CA GLY A 88 6.00 -12.66 -6.79
C GLY A 88 6.87 -12.03 -5.70
N THR A 89 6.75 -10.71 -5.48
CA THR A 89 7.50 -9.98 -4.44
C THR A 89 6.63 -9.69 -3.23
N THR A 90 7.29 -9.51 -2.08
CA THR A 90 6.70 -9.12 -0.79
C THR A 90 7.43 -7.89 -0.27
N TYR A 91 6.93 -7.22 0.79
CA TYR A 91 7.59 -6.05 1.38
C TYR A 91 9.04 -6.28 1.84
N ASN A 92 9.44 -7.52 2.12
CA ASN A 92 10.77 -7.89 2.62
C ASN A 92 11.59 -8.74 1.64
N SER A 93 11.02 -9.10 0.47
CA SER A 93 11.69 -9.91 -0.55
C SER A 93 11.38 -9.40 -1.95
N GLY A 94 12.37 -8.82 -2.61
CA GLY A 94 12.25 -8.28 -3.98
C GLY A 94 11.36 -7.04 -4.09
N TYR A 95 11.01 -6.38 -2.99
CA TYR A 95 10.12 -5.21 -2.92
C TYR A 95 10.53 -4.08 -3.86
N THR A 96 9.56 -3.26 -4.21
CA THR A 96 9.76 -1.97 -4.87
C THR A 96 9.79 -0.87 -3.82
N SER A 97 10.78 0.03 -3.90
CA SER A 97 10.92 1.15 -2.96
C SER A 97 10.56 2.47 -3.64
N VAL A 98 9.68 3.24 -3.00
CA VAL A 98 9.22 4.56 -3.49
C VAL A 98 9.31 5.56 -2.35
N THR A 99 9.94 6.72 -2.61
CA THR A 99 10.10 7.77 -1.61
C THR A 99 8.96 8.78 -1.70
N GLY A 100 8.25 8.95 -0.59
CA GLY A 100 7.28 10.01 -0.36
C GLY A 100 7.90 11.28 0.22
N SER A 101 7.08 12.22 0.64
CA SER A 101 7.53 13.46 1.30
C SER A 101 7.89 13.24 2.77
N TYR A 102 7.23 12.31 3.43
CA TYR A 102 7.33 12.07 4.88
C TYR A 102 7.91 10.69 5.24
N GLY A 103 8.24 9.86 4.24
CA GLY A 103 8.85 8.55 4.45
C GLY A 103 9.12 7.80 3.16
N THR A 104 9.50 6.54 3.32
CA THR A 104 9.78 5.64 2.19
C THR A 104 8.91 4.38 2.32
N LEU A 105 8.17 4.09 1.27
CA LEU A 105 7.36 2.88 1.13
C LEU A 105 8.18 1.77 0.46
N ARG A 106 8.11 0.55 1.00
CA ARG A 106 8.54 -0.70 0.38
C ARG A 106 7.30 -1.56 0.19
N ILE A 107 7.02 -1.96 -1.03
CA ILE A 107 5.80 -2.70 -1.36
C ILE A 107 6.10 -3.93 -2.20
N GLY A 108 5.40 -5.01 -1.95
CA GLY A 108 5.39 -6.23 -2.74
C GLY A 108 4.20 -6.30 -3.69
N SER A 109 4.28 -7.20 -4.67
CA SER A 109 3.15 -7.47 -5.56
C SER A 109 1.98 -8.17 -4.86
N ASP A 110 2.23 -8.77 -3.71
CA ASP A 110 1.25 -9.42 -2.84
C ASP A 110 0.45 -8.45 -1.96
N GLY A 111 0.65 -7.14 -2.13
CA GLY A 111 -0.02 -6.09 -1.36
C GLY A 111 0.65 -5.75 -0.04
N THR A 112 1.52 -6.60 0.48
CA THR A 112 2.23 -6.34 1.73
C THR A 112 3.17 -5.15 1.60
N TYR A 113 3.32 -4.36 2.68
CA TYR A 113 4.18 -3.19 2.63
C TYR A 113 4.84 -2.87 3.98
N GLN A 114 5.93 -2.10 3.89
CA GLN A 114 6.58 -1.44 5.01
C GLN A 114 6.76 0.04 4.68
N TYR A 115 6.38 0.90 5.61
CA TYR A 115 6.60 2.34 5.49
C TYR A 115 7.54 2.81 6.61
N ILE A 116 8.62 3.45 6.22
CA ILE A 116 9.66 3.98 7.12
C ILE A 116 9.48 5.49 7.17
N ALA A 117 8.89 6.00 8.24
CA ALA A 117 8.64 7.41 8.43
C ALA A 117 9.93 8.18 8.72
N ASN A 118 10.06 9.39 8.16
CA ASN A 118 11.09 10.34 8.56
C ASN A 118 10.70 11.08 9.86
N SER A 119 11.47 12.08 10.28
CA SER A 119 11.20 12.84 11.51
C SER A 119 10.11 13.90 11.40
N SER A 120 9.56 14.13 10.20
CA SER A 120 8.54 15.16 9.94
C SER A 120 7.14 14.55 9.89
N ALA A 121 6.19 15.20 10.54
CA ALA A 121 4.78 14.81 10.47
C ALA A 121 4.13 15.33 9.18
N GLY A 122 3.15 14.58 8.66
CA GLY A 122 2.40 14.93 7.47
C GLY A 122 1.74 13.70 6.84
N THR A 123 1.28 13.83 5.60
CA THR A 123 0.58 12.75 4.91
C THR A 123 1.22 12.46 3.56
N ASP A 124 1.57 11.20 3.35
CA ASP A 124 1.93 10.68 2.04
C ASP A 124 0.75 9.94 1.41
N VAL A 125 0.56 10.16 0.12
CA VAL A 125 -0.40 9.43 -0.71
C VAL A 125 0.36 8.72 -1.81
N PHE A 126 0.13 7.41 -1.90
CA PHE A 126 0.64 6.55 -2.96
C PHE A 126 -0.54 6.05 -3.79
N THR A 127 -0.44 6.14 -5.11
CA THR A 127 -1.41 5.50 -6.01
C THR A 127 -0.85 4.16 -6.46
N TYR A 128 -1.54 3.08 -6.16
CA TYR A 128 -1.19 1.75 -6.65
C TYR A 128 -2.07 1.33 -7.82
N THR A 129 -1.56 0.44 -8.64
CA THR A 129 -2.28 -0.17 -9.76
C THR A 129 -2.51 -1.63 -9.44
N LEU A 130 -3.77 -1.99 -9.27
CA LEU A 130 -4.27 -3.35 -9.16
C LEU A 130 -4.28 -4.01 -10.54
N PHE A 131 -3.90 -5.27 -10.62
CA PHE A 131 -3.84 -6.05 -11.86
C PHE A 131 -4.33 -7.48 -11.62
N ASP A 132 -5.22 -7.96 -12.49
CA ASP A 132 -5.82 -9.29 -12.47
C ASP A 132 -5.15 -10.31 -13.42
N GLY A 133 -4.14 -9.86 -14.16
CA GLY A 133 -3.49 -10.63 -15.24
C GLY A 133 -3.88 -10.17 -16.63
N SER A 134 -4.92 -9.32 -16.80
CA SER A 134 -5.46 -8.85 -18.08
C SER A 134 -5.80 -7.36 -18.07
N ALA A 135 -6.50 -6.89 -17.03
CA ALA A 135 -6.97 -5.52 -16.86
C ALA A 135 -6.41 -4.88 -15.58
N THR A 136 -6.56 -3.57 -15.45
CA THR A 136 -6.06 -2.82 -14.29
C THR A 136 -7.08 -1.84 -13.74
N HIS A 137 -7.01 -1.59 -12.43
CA HIS A 137 -7.70 -0.50 -11.75
C HIS A 137 -6.73 0.21 -10.81
N THR A 138 -7.01 1.44 -10.39
CA THR A 138 -6.12 2.19 -9.48
C THR A 138 -6.86 2.65 -8.23
N ALA A 139 -6.17 2.59 -7.10
CA ALA A 139 -6.62 3.20 -5.85
C ALA A 139 -5.45 3.81 -5.09
N THR A 140 -5.70 4.34 -3.88
CA THR A 140 -4.69 5.05 -3.12
C THR A 140 -4.44 4.39 -1.77
N LEU A 141 -3.16 4.35 -1.37
CA LEU A 141 -2.73 4.13 -0.01
C LEU A 141 -2.34 5.47 0.61
N THR A 142 -3.06 5.88 1.65
CA THR A 142 -2.78 7.12 2.40
C THR A 142 -2.14 6.80 3.74
N ILE A 143 -0.94 7.32 4.00
CA ILE A 143 -0.24 7.12 5.27
C ILE A 143 -0.06 8.46 5.98
N THR A 144 -0.61 8.55 7.19
CA THR A 144 -0.46 9.71 8.07
C THR A 144 0.72 9.50 9.01
N VAL A 145 1.73 10.35 8.91
CA VAL A 145 2.85 10.41 9.87
C VAL A 145 2.48 11.37 10.98
N ASN A 146 2.28 10.83 12.19
CA ASN A 146 1.93 11.62 13.36
C ASN A 146 3.16 12.31 13.95
N SER A 147 2.99 13.52 14.50
CA SER A 147 4.07 14.16 15.26
C SER A 147 4.29 13.41 16.57
N THR A 148 5.57 13.21 16.94
CA THR A 148 5.92 12.74 18.26
C THR A 148 6.19 13.93 19.17
N ASN A 149 5.54 13.96 20.34
CA ASN A 149 5.87 14.92 21.37
C ASN A 149 7.09 14.43 22.17
N ASN A 150 8.24 15.06 21.97
CA ASN A 150 9.43 14.77 22.75
C ASN A 150 9.35 15.51 24.10
N ALA A 151 9.69 14.81 25.18
CA ALA A 151 9.80 15.45 26.49
C ALA A 151 10.87 16.57 26.43
N PRO A 152 10.60 17.73 27.05
CA PRO A 152 11.58 18.82 27.09
C PRO A 152 12.81 18.34 27.83
N THR A 153 14.00 18.72 27.36
CA THR A 153 15.27 18.50 28.05
C THR A 153 15.68 19.77 28.76
N ALA A 154 15.97 19.68 30.05
CA ALA A 154 16.57 20.75 30.80
C ALA A 154 18.04 20.45 31.04
N SER A 155 18.89 21.45 30.96
CA SER A 155 20.31 21.37 31.36
C SER A 155 20.55 22.23 32.61
N ASP A 156 21.37 21.72 33.51
CA ASP A 156 21.78 22.47 34.71
C ASP A 156 22.58 23.71 34.31
N SER A 157 22.27 24.82 34.97
CA SER A 157 23.00 26.08 34.83
C SER A 157 23.59 26.47 36.17
N THR A 158 24.87 26.72 36.19
CA THR A 158 25.58 27.15 37.42
C THR A 158 25.87 28.67 37.34
N VAL A 159 25.37 29.39 38.32
CA VAL A 159 25.63 30.83 38.49
C VAL A 159 26.55 31.03 39.67
N TYR A 160 27.65 31.68 39.42
CA TYR A 160 28.59 32.07 40.52
C TYR A 160 28.29 33.52 40.92
N ILE A 161 28.12 33.73 42.22
CA ILE A 161 27.90 35.05 42.82
C ILE A 161 29.08 35.28 43.76
N ASN A 162 29.79 36.38 43.58
CA ASN A 162 30.83 36.79 44.50
C ASN A 162 30.23 37.54 45.71
N GLU A 163 31.03 37.74 46.79
CA GLU A 163 30.56 38.41 48.01
C GLU A 163 30.05 39.84 47.80
N ASN A 164 30.37 40.48 46.67
CA ASN A 164 29.84 41.80 46.30
C ASN A 164 28.55 41.73 45.51
N ASN A 165 27.89 40.58 45.52
CA ASN A 165 26.64 40.34 44.81
C ASN A 165 26.67 40.59 43.29
N GLN A 166 27.86 40.51 42.69
CA GLN A 166 28.05 40.60 41.22
C GLN A 166 27.84 39.23 40.61
N VAL A 167 26.94 39.14 39.63
CA VAL A 167 26.71 37.92 38.86
C VAL A 167 27.76 37.86 37.76
N SER A 168 28.69 36.93 37.82
CA SER A 168 29.57 36.62 36.72
C SER A 168 29.00 35.45 35.93
N SER A 169 28.61 35.67 34.72
CA SER A 169 28.19 34.60 33.81
C SER A 169 29.35 34.10 32.98
N ALA A 170 29.63 32.84 33.11
CA ALA A 170 30.27 32.12 32.01
C ALA A 170 29.18 31.40 31.26
N GLY A 171 28.63 32.01 30.21
CA GLY A 171 27.64 31.36 29.39
C GLY A 171 26.37 32.18 29.11
N ASP A 172 25.79 31.95 27.99
CA ASP A 172 24.57 32.59 27.48
C ASP A 172 23.41 32.42 28.48
N ARG A 173 22.69 33.50 28.74
CA ARG A 173 21.57 33.58 29.67
C ARG A 173 20.24 33.84 28.97
N THR A 174 20.18 33.70 27.66
CA THR A 174 18.93 33.79 26.95
C THR A 174 18.24 32.44 27.02
N PRO A 175 17.04 32.34 27.63
CA PRO A 175 16.22 31.17 27.40
C PRO A 175 15.95 31.11 25.90
N SER A 176 16.37 30.07 25.23
CA SER A 176 15.88 29.79 23.88
C SER A 176 14.40 29.44 23.98
N ASN A 177 13.56 30.31 23.44
CA ASN A 177 12.15 29.99 23.17
C ASN A 177 12.06 28.94 22.09
#